data_0f232db16eb21d7a28d9ef38b048995e
#
_entry.id   0f232db16eb21d7a28d9ef38b048995e
#
_cell.length_a   1.000
_cell.length_b   1.000
_cell.length_c   1.000
_cell.angle_alpha   90.00
_cell.angle_beta   90.00
_cell.angle_gamma   90.00
#
_symmetry.space_group_name_H-M   'P 1'
#
loop_
_entity.id
_entity.type
_entity.pdbx_description
1 polymer ?
#
loop_
_entity_poly.entity_id
_entity_poly.type
_entity_poly.pdbx_seq_one_letter_code
_entity_poly.pdbx_strand_id
1 'polypeptide(L)'
;MLFRSKYYAGDIWLRNVSKASEQIDTSKLLENVVYLEMLSRGYEVKVGKLDTQEIDFVCYKGQKKLYIQVAYVLSEDCIAREFGNLEKIDDNYPKYVISSDIVDLSRNGIVHNNIIDFLLDEKDI
;
A
#
# COMPACT_ATOMS: atom_id res chain seq x y z
N MET A 1 -8.67 -20.19 10.03
CA MET A 1 -8.99 -18.82 9.76
C MET A 1 -8.16 -18.27 8.65
N LEU A 2 -8.82 -17.88 7.59
CA LEU A 2 -8.15 -17.37 6.39
C LEU A 2 -7.26 -16.17 6.68
N PHE A 3 -7.72 -15.28 7.53
CA PHE A 3 -7.03 -14.05 7.86
C PHE A 3 -5.69 -14.33 8.53
N ARG A 4 -5.71 -15.20 9.54
CA ARG A 4 -4.51 -15.57 10.27
C ARG A 4 -3.52 -16.31 9.37
N SER A 5 -4.01 -17.21 8.52
CA SER A 5 -3.16 -17.96 7.59
C SER A 5 -2.47 -17.02 6.60
N LYS A 6 -3.16 -16.00 6.14
CA LYS A 6 -2.60 -15.02 5.22
C LYS A 6 -1.42 -14.28 5.84
N TYR A 7 -1.57 -13.80 7.07
CA TYR A 7 -0.48 -13.08 7.75
C TYR A 7 0.71 -14.00 8.02
N TYR A 8 0.44 -15.21 8.42
CA TYR A 8 1.49 -16.18 8.67
C TYR A 8 2.29 -16.45 7.39
N ALA A 9 1.60 -16.70 6.30
CA ALA A 9 2.24 -16.95 5.01
C ALA A 9 3.06 -15.74 4.55
N GLY A 10 2.51 -14.53 4.72
CA GLY A 10 3.20 -13.31 4.36
C GLY A 10 4.48 -13.11 5.15
N ASP A 11 4.46 -13.42 6.45
CA ASP A 11 5.63 -13.30 7.30
C ASP A 11 6.74 -14.25 6.87
N ILE A 12 6.40 -15.50 6.55
CA ILE A 12 7.37 -16.49 6.05
C ILE A 12 7.97 -16.01 4.75
N TRP A 13 7.16 -15.49 3.86
CA TRP A 13 7.61 -14.96 2.58
C TRP A 13 8.59 -13.81 2.75
N LEU A 14 8.27 -12.87 3.63
CA LEU A 14 9.16 -11.74 3.91
C LEU A 14 10.52 -12.20 4.41
N ARG A 15 10.54 -13.20 5.28
CA ARG A 15 11.79 -13.74 5.79
C ARG A 15 12.62 -14.38 4.68
N ASN A 16 12.00 -15.17 3.84
CA ASN A 16 12.71 -15.85 2.75
C ASN A 16 13.22 -14.84 1.73
N VAL A 17 12.42 -13.88 1.38
CA VAL A 17 12.80 -12.83 0.44
C VAL A 17 13.96 -12.01 1.00
N SER A 18 13.89 -11.59 2.27
CA SER A 18 14.94 -10.75 2.84
C SER A 18 16.28 -11.45 2.98
N LYS A 19 16.31 -12.77 2.95
CA LYS A 19 17.58 -13.52 2.98
C LYS A 19 18.26 -13.56 1.63
N ALA A 20 17.51 -13.52 0.54
CA ALA A 20 18.04 -13.81 -0.79
C ALA A 20 17.81 -12.68 -1.78
N SER A 21 17.07 -11.64 -1.42
CA SER A 21 16.54 -10.71 -2.40
C SER A 21 16.90 -9.26 -2.14
N GLU A 22 16.75 -8.49 -3.20
CA GLU A 22 16.90 -7.06 -3.20
C GLU A 22 15.61 -6.37 -2.76
N GLN A 23 15.69 -5.07 -2.48
CA GLN A 23 14.56 -4.26 -2.06
C GLN A 23 13.40 -4.26 -3.06
N ILE A 24 13.70 -4.44 -4.35
CA ILE A 24 12.67 -4.49 -5.40
C ILE A 24 11.71 -5.65 -5.16
N ASP A 25 12.25 -6.82 -4.82
CA ASP A 25 11.43 -7.99 -4.55
C ASP A 25 10.59 -7.80 -3.28
N THR A 26 11.16 -7.15 -2.28
CA THR A 26 10.43 -6.84 -1.04
C THR A 26 9.28 -5.87 -1.31
N SER A 27 9.48 -4.87 -2.15
CA SER A 27 8.43 -3.94 -2.52
C SER A 27 7.26 -4.64 -3.21
N LYS A 28 7.56 -5.54 -4.13
CA LYS A 28 6.51 -6.33 -4.80
C LYS A 28 5.76 -7.23 -3.84
N LEU A 29 6.46 -7.78 -2.87
CA LEU A 29 5.83 -8.60 -1.85
C LEU A 29 4.86 -7.78 -1.01
N LEU A 30 5.28 -6.57 -0.62
CA LEU A 30 4.39 -5.67 0.12
C LEU A 30 3.17 -5.29 -0.71
N GLU A 31 3.34 -5.05 -2.00
CA GLU A 31 2.22 -4.78 -2.88
C GLU A 31 1.23 -5.94 -2.88
N ASN A 32 1.73 -7.18 -2.96
CA ASN A 32 0.86 -8.35 -2.90
C ASN A 32 0.12 -8.46 -1.58
N VAL A 33 0.80 -8.18 -0.48
CA VAL A 33 0.19 -8.22 0.85
C VAL A 33 -0.94 -7.19 0.95
N VAL A 34 -0.69 -5.97 0.49
CA VAL A 34 -1.71 -4.91 0.50
C VAL A 34 -2.88 -5.30 -0.41
N TYR A 35 -2.59 -5.83 -1.59
CA TYR A 35 -3.62 -6.29 -2.52
C TYR A 35 -4.54 -7.31 -1.85
N LEU A 36 -3.97 -8.35 -1.25
CA LEU A 36 -4.74 -9.40 -0.60
C LEU A 36 -5.53 -8.87 0.59
N GLU A 37 -4.94 -7.95 1.35
CA GLU A 37 -5.62 -7.35 2.48
C GLU A 37 -6.84 -6.55 2.03
N MET A 38 -6.71 -5.75 1.00
CA MET A 38 -7.82 -4.95 0.49
C MET A 38 -8.94 -5.85 -0.06
N LEU A 39 -8.57 -6.93 -0.75
CA LEU A 39 -9.56 -7.92 -1.19
C LEU A 39 -10.30 -8.53 -0.01
N SER A 40 -9.58 -8.87 1.07
CA SER A 40 -10.20 -9.47 2.25
C SER A 40 -11.14 -8.51 2.96
N ARG A 41 -10.91 -7.21 2.82
CA ARG A 41 -11.79 -6.17 3.39
C ARG A 41 -13.01 -5.88 2.51
N GLY A 42 -13.14 -6.57 1.38
CA GLY A 42 -14.28 -6.43 0.50
C GLY A 42 -14.14 -5.42 -0.62
N TYR A 43 -12.92 -4.90 -0.83
CA TYR A 43 -12.69 -3.97 -1.93
C TYR A 43 -12.46 -4.68 -3.25
N GLU A 44 -12.93 -4.07 -4.32
CA GLU A 44 -12.48 -4.39 -5.66
C GLU A 44 -11.21 -3.59 -5.91
N VAL A 45 -10.13 -4.28 -6.27
CA VAL A 45 -8.81 -3.65 -6.41
C VAL A 45 -8.37 -3.68 -7.85
N LYS A 46 -8.00 -2.52 -8.37
CA LYS A 46 -7.50 -2.38 -9.74
C LYS A 46 -6.14 -1.71 -9.71
N VAL A 47 -5.27 -2.09 -10.65
CA VAL A 47 -4.03 -1.36 -10.88
C VAL A 47 -4.40 -0.08 -11.60
N GLY A 48 -3.99 1.06 -11.03
CA GLY A 48 -4.38 2.35 -11.55
C GLY A 48 -3.36 2.93 -12.52
N LYS A 49 -3.90 3.55 -13.56
CA LYS A 49 -3.09 4.36 -14.45
C LYS A 49 -3.93 5.55 -14.85
N LEU A 50 -3.51 6.73 -14.40
CA LEU A 50 -4.21 7.98 -14.69
C LEU A 50 -3.29 8.83 -15.55
N ASP A 51 -3.62 8.95 -16.82
CA ASP A 51 -2.78 9.64 -17.79
C ASP A 51 -1.38 9.02 -17.85
N THR A 52 -0.36 9.75 -17.44
CA THR A 52 1.02 9.27 -17.37
C THR A 52 1.41 8.80 -15.96
N GLN A 53 0.47 8.84 -15.01
CA GLN A 53 0.74 8.49 -13.62
C GLN A 53 0.41 7.02 -13.37
N GLU A 54 1.31 6.32 -12.69
CA GLU A 54 1.04 4.96 -12.23
C GLU A 54 0.65 5.02 -10.75
N ILE A 55 -0.52 4.48 -10.44
CA ILE A 55 -0.99 4.30 -9.08
C ILE A 55 -1.03 2.81 -8.82
N ASP A 56 -0.41 2.35 -7.74
CA ASP A 56 -0.34 0.92 -7.50
C ASP A 56 -1.73 0.30 -7.42
N PHE A 57 -2.62 0.87 -6.62
CA PHE A 57 -3.98 0.33 -6.51
C PHE A 57 -5.02 1.43 -6.42
N VAL A 58 -6.12 1.20 -7.13
CA VAL A 58 -7.35 1.96 -6.97
C VAL A 58 -8.39 0.98 -6.42
N CYS A 59 -8.95 1.30 -5.28
CA CYS A 59 -9.83 0.37 -4.56
C CYS A 59 -11.25 0.93 -4.48
N TYR A 60 -12.21 0.05 -4.75
CA TYR A 60 -13.63 0.42 -4.77
C TYR A 60 -14.40 -0.49 -3.83
N LYS A 61 -15.30 0.10 -3.06
CA LYS A 61 -16.22 -0.66 -2.19
C LYS A 61 -17.54 0.10 -2.11
N GLY A 62 -18.53 -0.35 -2.89
CA GLY A 62 -19.76 0.39 -3.01
C GLY A 62 -19.50 1.76 -3.62
N GLN A 63 -19.83 2.81 -2.87
CA GLN A 63 -19.57 4.17 -3.31
C GLN A 63 -18.22 4.71 -2.85
N LYS A 64 -17.49 3.92 -2.06
CA LYS A 64 -16.15 4.30 -1.60
C LYS A 64 -15.13 4.07 -2.71
N LYS A 65 -14.19 4.97 -2.80
CA LYS A 65 -13.05 4.86 -3.69
C LYS A 65 -11.83 5.41 -2.97
N LEU A 66 -10.71 4.75 -3.11
CA LEU A 66 -9.45 5.25 -2.54
C LEU A 66 -8.27 4.82 -3.38
N TYR A 67 -7.15 5.48 -3.16
CA TYR A 67 -5.91 5.23 -3.89
C TYR A 67 -4.83 4.80 -2.91
N ILE A 68 -4.03 3.81 -3.31
CA ILE A 68 -2.93 3.31 -2.49
C ILE A 68 -1.66 3.22 -3.32
N GLN A 69 -0.57 3.77 -2.78
CA GLN A 69 0.78 3.53 -3.26
C GLN A 69 1.51 2.71 -2.20
N VAL A 70 2.38 1.82 -2.63
CA VAL A 70 3.11 0.93 -1.73
C VAL A 70 4.61 1.05 -2.02
N ALA A 71 5.41 1.22 -0.96
CA ALA A 71 6.86 1.25 -1.06
C ALA A 71 7.46 0.51 0.12
N TYR A 72 8.61 -0.11 -0.07
CA TYR A 72 9.28 -0.78 1.04
C TYR A 72 9.83 0.26 2.02
N VAL A 73 10.68 1.14 1.55
CA VAL A 73 11.27 2.21 2.35
C VAL A 73 11.12 3.51 1.58
N LEU A 74 10.70 4.56 2.27
CA LEU A 74 10.50 5.88 1.67
C LEU A 74 11.77 6.72 1.85
N SER A 75 12.69 6.62 0.88
CA SER A 75 13.79 7.58 0.76
C SER A 75 13.24 8.93 0.26
N GLU A 76 14.04 9.98 0.30
CA GLU A 76 13.62 11.30 -0.15
C GLU A 76 13.09 11.28 -1.59
N ASP A 77 13.80 10.59 -2.49
CA ASP A 77 13.39 10.48 -3.89
C ASP A 77 12.08 9.68 -4.02
N CYS A 78 11.96 8.63 -3.23
CA CYS A 78 10.78 7.80 -3.22
C CYS A 78 9.56 8.55 -2.68
N ILE A 79 9.75 9.35 -1.62
CA ILE A 79 8.70 10.20 -1.08
C ILE A 79 8.17 11.14 -2.16
N ALA A 80 9.08 11.82 -2.84
CA ALA A 80 8.69 12.77 -3.88
C ALA A 80 7.89 12.09 -4.99
N ARG A 81 8.27 10.88 -5.39
CA ARG A 81 7.60 10.14 -6.44
C ARG A 81 6.25 9.58 -5.98
N GLU A 82 6.23 8.88 -4.87
CA GLU A 82 5.02 8.19 -4.41
C GLU A 82 3.94 9.17 -3.97
N PHE A 83 4.30 10.17 -3.19
CA PHE A 83 3.35 11.20 -2.81
C PHE A 83 3.00 12.11 -3.99
N GLY A 84 3.98 12.44 -4.82
CA GLY A 84 3.76 13.28 -5.98
C GLY A 84 2.75 12.72 -6.95
N ASN A 85 2.78 11.41 -7.20
CA ASN A 85 1.81 10.78 -8.09
C ASN A 85 0.39 10.91 -7.52
N LEU A 86 0.23 10.76 -6.23
CA LEU A 86 -1.08 10.92 -5.58
C LEU A 86 -1.52 12.37 -5.53
N GLU A 87 -0.59 13.30 -5.34
CA GLU A 87 -0.90 14.73 -5.29
C GLU A 87 -1.45 15.25 -6.62
N LYS A 88 -1.09 14.61 -7.73
CA LYS A 88 -1.57 14.99 -9.05
C LYS A 88 -2.99 14.54 -9.34
N ILE A 89 -3.55 13.70 -8.50
CA ILE A 89 -4.93 13.26 -8.66
C ILE A 89 -5.85 14.36 -8.11
N ASP A 90 -6.64 14.95 -8.99
CA ASP A 90 -7.48 16.09 -8.66
C ASP A 90 -8.89 15.62 -8.29
N ASP A 91 -9.00 14.97 -7.14
CA ASP A 91 -10.29 14.59 -6.58
C ASP A 91 -10.19 14.55 -5.06
N ASN A 92 -11.32 14.29 -4.40
CA ASN A 92 -11.42 14.31 -2.95
C ASN A 92 -11.40 12.92 -2.31
N TYR A 93 -11.10 11.88 -3.09
CA TYR A 93 -11.06 10.53 -2.55
C TYR A 93 -9.80 10.33 -1.69
N PRO A 94 -9.91 9.51 -0.64
CA PRO A 94 -8.76 9.26 0.23
C PRO A 94 -7.56 8.70 -0.53
N LYS A 95 -6.37 9.11 -0.11
CA LYS A 95 -5.11 8.70 -0.73
C LYS A 95 -4.15 8.26 0.35
N TYR A 96 -3.53 7.10 0.15
CA TYR A 96 -2.67 6.45 1.15
C TYR A 96 -1.36 6.04 0.54
N VAL A 97 -0.28 6.17 1.33
CA VAL A 97 1.01 5.54 1.03
C VAL A 97 1.28 4.56 2.16
N ILE A 98 1.58 3.32 1.82
CA ILE A 98 1.87 2.26 2.79
C ILE A 98 3.32 1.83 2.61
N SER A 99 4.07 1.79 3.70
CA SER A 99 5.47 1.40 3.66
C SER A 99 5.87 0.71 4.96
N SER A 100 7.12 0.26 5.04
CA SER A 100 7.67 -0.32 6.26
C SER A 100 8.20 0.74 7.23
N ASP A 101 8.20 2.01 6.85
CA ASP A 101 8.67 3.08 7.71
C ASP A 101 7.75 3.24 8.92
N ILE A 102 8.34 3.42 10.10
CA ILE A 102 7.57 3.55 11.34
C ILE A 102 7.23 4.99 11.67
N VAL A 103 7.89 5.95 11.04
CA VAL A 103 7.63 7.39 11.23
C VAL A 103 6.46 7.79 10.35
N ASP A 104 5.58 8.63 10.88
CA ASP A 104 4.45 9.15 10.10
C ASP A 104 4.96 10.19 9.11
N LEU A 105 4.87 9.85 7.84
CA LEU A 105 5.32 10.69 6.73
C LEU A 105 4.15 11.35 6.00
N SER A 106 2.96 11.34 6.59
CA SER A 106 1.76 11.92 5.98
C SER A 106 1.98 13.39 5.62
N ARG A 107 1.49 13.78 4.45
CA ARG A 107 1.67 15.14 3.95
C ARG A 107 0.61 15.49 2.91
N ASN A 108 0.26 16.76 2.83
CA ASN A 108 -0.62 17.30 1.79
C ASN A 108 -1.94 16.54 1.66
N GLY A 109 -2.50 16.08 2.78
CA GLY A 109 -3.75 15.34 2.78
C GLY A 109 -3.62 13.87 2.43
N ILE A 110 -2.40 13.40 2.16
CA ILE A 110 -2.13 11.99 1.87
C ILE A 110 -1.65 11.33 3.14
N VAL A 111 -2.32 10.25 3.54
CA VAL A 111 -2.02 9.54 4.79
C VAL A 111 -0.97 8.47 4.54
N HIS A 112 0.06 8.46 5.37
CA HIS A 112 1.07 7.40 5.38
C HIS A 112 0.76 6.42 6.50
N ASN A 113 0.77 5.14 6.18
CA ASN A 113 0.60 4.05 7.16
C ASN A 113 1.77 3.10 7.07
N ASN A 114 2.26 2.67 8.23
CA ASN A 114 3.18 1.54 8.31
C ASN A 114 2.41 0.27 7.94
N ILE A 115 3.07 -0.65 7.23
CA ILE A 115 2.43 -1.88 6.73
C ILE A 115 1.86 -2.72 7.87
N ILE A 116 2.55 -2.81 8.99
CA ILE A 116 2.09 -3.62 10.12
C ILE A 116 0.85 -2.97 10.76
N ASP A 117 0.90 -1.66 10.96
CA ASP A 117 -0.26 -0.94 11.49
C ASP A 117 -1.46 -1.07 10.58
N PHE A 118 -1.24 -0.99 9.27
CA PHE A 118 -2.30 -1.18 8.29
C PHE A 118 -2.93 -2.57 8.41
N LEU A 119 -2.10 -3.62 8.53
CA LEU A 119 -2.60 -4.99 8.60
C LEU A 119 -3.34 -5.26 9.90
N LEU A 120 -2.91 -4.65 11.00
CA LEU A 120 -3.51 -4.87 12.31
C LEU A 120 -4.71 -3.96 12.58
N ASP A 121 -4.85 -2.88 11.83
CA ASP A 121 -5.93 -1.93 12.02
C ASP A 121 -7.20 -2.45 11.37
N GLU A 122 -8.22 -2.70 12.18
CA GLU A 122 -9.51 -3.16 11.70
C GLU A 122 -10.40 -2.02 11.21
N LYS A 123 -9.94 -0.79 11.36
CA LYS A 123 -10.71 0.36 10.88
C LYS A 123 -10.74 0.36 9.35
N ASP A 124 -11.84 0.82 8.82
CA ASP A 124 -11.96 1.06 7.39
C ASP A 124 -10.93 2.08 6.97
N ILE A 125 -10.11 1.64 6.06
CA ILE A 125 -9.14 2.55 5.48
C ILE A 125 -9.86 3.44 4.47
#